data_6fc8545c9a57b986c98a062dbc4c5152
#
_entry.id   6fc8545c9a57b986c98a062dbc4c5152
#
_cell.length_a   1.000
_cell.length_b   1.000
_cell.length_c   1.000
_cell.angle_alpha   90.00
_cell.angle_beta   90.00
_cell.angle_gamma   90.00
#
_symmetry.space_group_name_H-M   'P 1'
#
loop_
_entity.id
_entity.type
_entity.pdbx_description
1 polymer ?
#
loop_
_entity_poly.entity_id
_entity_poly.type
_entity_poly.pdbx_seq_one_letter_code
_entity_poly.pdbx_strand_id
1 'polypeptide(L)'
;SSCHQAERSAGIPVQDTIPVKLVPLQYNGTASVVEATGVFTTDDETLLGFKNGGVISRIYVKEGDAVRKGQVLAAVHTSEVDAKAGQARLGVEKARRDYERAEKLYRDSVATLEQLQNARTALAVAQEDLKSVGFNQQHSQIHSPVSGFVLAKLANEGQVVGPGTPVLQVNGASNGTWMLKVGVSDSQWAQIKVGDKASIQTDAI
;
A
#
# COMPACT_ATOMS: atom_id res chain seq x y z
N SER A 1 115.10 15.15 -2.24
CA SER A 1 113.95 15.95 -1.83
C SER A 1 112.67 15.18 -2.17
N SER A 2 112.13 14.47 -1.21
CA SER A 2 110.87 13.73 -1.40
C SER A 2 109.80 14.39 -0.57
N CYS A 3 108.75 14.86 -1.28
CA CYS A 3 107.55 15.28 -0.63
C CYS A 3 106.65 14.07 -0.43
N HIS A 4 106.30 13.77 0.78
CA HIS A 4 105.31 12.77 1.15
C HIS A 4 104.01 13.49 1.38
N GLN A 5 103.06 13.18 0.51
CA GLN A 5 101.71 13.73 0.60
C GLN A 5 100.82 12.73 1.37
N ALA A 6 100.40 13.15 2.52
CA ALA A 6 99.54 12.33 3.36
C ALA A 6 98.12 12.43 2.84
N GLU A 7 97.55 11.32 2.41
CA GLU A 7 96.14 11.18 2.09
C GLU A 7 95.32 11.29 3.35
N ARG A 8 94.48 12.30 3.43
CA ARG A 8 93.42 12.41 4.44
C ARG A 8 92.27 11.47 4.04
N SER A 9 92.16 10.37 4.75
CA SER A 9 90.94 9.53 4.73
C SER A 9 89.78 10.35 5.20
N ALA A 10 88.89 10.64 4.30
CA ALA A 10 87.58 11.24 4.64
C ALA A 10 86.73 10.18 5.34
N GLY A 11 86.53 10.35 6.62
CA GLY A 11 85.61 9.53 7.42
C GLY A 11 84.15 9.73 6.90
N ILE A 12 83.57 8.63 6.52
CA ILE A 12 82.12 8.60 6.16
C ILE A 12 81.35 8.96 7.44
N PRO A 13 80.44 9.98 7.39
CA PRO A 13 79.64 10.30 8.55
C PRO A 13 78.75 9.08 8.88
N VAL A 14 78.90 8.58 10.11
CA VAL A 14 78.04 7.54 10.68
C VAL A 14 76.69 8.18 10.80
N GLN A 15 75.74 7.83 9.85
CA GLN A 15 74.40 8.18 9.98
C GLN A 15 73.82 7.47 11.20
N ASP A 16 73.35 8.25 12.16
CA ASP A 16 72.64 7.77 13.34
C ASP A 16 71.41 7.01 12.87
N THR A 17 71.50 5.70 12.77
CA THR A 17 70.38 4.84 12.35
C THR A 17 69.48 4.54 13.55
N ILE A 18 68.30 5.11 13.58
CA ILE A 18 67.29 4.81 14.58
C ILE A 18 66.73 3.41 14.28
N PRO A 19 66.92 2.42 15.17
CA PRO A 19 66.37 1.08 14.94
C PRO A 19 64.83 1.15 15.04
N VAL A 20 64.15 0.88 13.94
CA VAL A 20 62.67 0.79 13.87
C VAL A 20 62.25 -0.68 13.83
N LYS A 21 61.29 -1.04 14.66
CA LYS A 21 60.70 -2.37 14.63
C LYS A 21 59.49 -2.34 13.71
N LEU A 22 59.55 -2.98 12.57
CA LEU A 22 58.42 -3.17 11.68
C LEU A 22 57.47 -4.21 12.27
N VAL A 23 56.28 -3.78 12.65
CA VAL A 23 55.23 -4.69 13.05
C VAL A 23 54.30 -4.85 11.83
N PRO A 24 54.19 -6.05 11.25
CA PRO A 24 53.27 -6.28 10.16
C PRO A 24 51.82 -6.05 10.67
N LEU A 25 51.09 -5.14 10.06
CA LEU A 25 49.65 -5.00 10.23
C LEU A 25 48.99 -6.27 9.68
N GLN A 26 48.62 -7.18 10.55
CA GLN A 26 47.73 -8.28 10.16
C GLN A 26 46.31 -7.71 10.16
N TYR A 27 45.69 -7.67 8.99
CA TYR A 27 44.26 -7.42 8.85
C TYR A 27 43.53 -8.68 9.37
N ASN A 28 43.25 -8.71 10.66
CA ASN A 28 42.30 -9.67 11.20
C ASN A 28 40.92 -9.20 10.70
N GLY A 29 40.50 -9.73 9.56
CA GLY A 29 39.17 -9.53 9.04
C GLY A 29 38.14 -10.14 9.99
N THR A 30 37.89 -9.46 11.11
CA THR A 30 36.66 -9.70 11.88
C THR A 30 35.54 -9.31 10.96
N ALA A 31 34.75 -10.29 10.56
CA ALA A 31 33.52 -10.03 9.82
C ALA A 31 32.77 -8.97 10.61
N SER A 32 32.58 -7.79 10.00
CA SER A 32 31.82 -6.73 10.63
C SER A 32 30.37 -7.20 10.65
N VAL A 33 29.84 -7.46 11.84
CA VAL A 33 28.43 -7.78 12.02
C VAL A 33 27.67 -6.45 12.04
N VAL A 34 26.77 -6.28 11.11
CA VAL A 34 25.85 -5.14 11.08
C VAL A 34 24.56 -5.56 11.79
N GLU A 35 24.29 -4.93 12.92
CA GLU A 35 23.04 -5.11 13.65
C GLU A 35 22.05 -4.01 13.24
N ALA A 36 20.84 -4.39 12.90
CA ALA A 36 19.80 -3.46 12.51
C ALA A 36 18.40 -3.98 12.90
N THR A 37 17.52 -3.09 13.24
CA THR A 37 16.11 -3.41 13.51
C THR A 37 15.31 -3.27 12.24
N GLY A 38 14.36 -4.17 12.03
CA GLY A 38 13.53 -4.18 10.82
C GLY A 38 12.10 -4.61 11.08
N VAL A 39 11.29 -4.45 10.06
CA VAL A 39 9.87 -4.84 10.04
C VAL A 39 9.65 -5.87 8.94
N PHE A 40 8.98 -6.96 9.28
CA PHE A 40 8.53 -7.92 8.28
C PHE A 40 7.44 -7.30 7.40
N THR A 41 7.60 -7.43 6.11
CA THR A 41 6.67 -6.92 5.09
C THR A 41 6.57 -7.91 3.93
N THR A 42 5.67 -7.64 3.01
CA THR A 42 5.56 -8.37 1.73
C THR A 42 5.54 -7.36 0.59
N ASP A 43 5.85 -7.80 -0.63
CA ASP A 43 5.81 -6.93 -1.82
C ASP A 43 4.39 -6.45 -2.16
N ASP A 44 3.36 -7.16 -1.68
CA ASP A 44 1.95 -6.95 -2.04
C ASP A 44 1.17 -6.15 -0.99
N GLU A 45 1.79 -5.14 -0.37
CA GLU A 45 1.08 -4.26 0.56
C GLU A 45 0.11 -3.35 -0.17
N THR A 46 -1.14 -3.35 0.28
CA THR A 46 -2.20 -2.52 -0.30
C THR A 46 -2.88 -1.68 0.78
N LEU A 47 -2.94 -0.37 0.54
CA LEU A 47 -3.73 0.55 1.35
C LEU A 47 -5.17 0.55 0.85
N LEU A 48 -6.10 0.32 1.75
CA LEU A 48 -7.52 0.25 1.47
C LEU A 48 -8.26 1.44 2.08
N GLY A 49 -9.10 2.08 1.28
CA GLY A 49 -9.95 3.20 1.69
C GLY A 49 -11.32 3.13 1.05
N PHE A 50 -12.27 3.92 1.56
CA PHE A 50 -13.60 4.05 0.96
C PHE A 50 -13.51 4.93 -0.29
N LYS A 51 -14.19 4.52 -1.36
CA LYS A 51 -14.19 5.28 -2.61
C LYS A 51 -14.93 6.62 -2.49
N ASN A 52 -16.00 6.65 -1.72
CA ASN A 52 -16.86 7.83 -1.57
C ASN A 52 -16.68 8.54 -0.21
N GLY A 53 -15.84 7.99 0.70
CA GLY A 53 -15.71 8.49 2.07
C GLY A 53 -16.98 8.27 2.91
N GLY A 54 -17.04 8.91 4.07
CA GLY A 54 -18.15 8.86 5.00
C GLY A 54 -17.73 8.66 6.46
N VAL A 55 -18.71 8.45 7.34
CA VAL A 55 -18.45 8.08 8.74
C VAL A 55 -18.30 6.57 8.84
N ILE A 56 -17.17 6.09 9.34
CA ILE A 56 -16.93 4.66 9.54
C ILE A 56 -17.93 4.12 10.55
N SER A 57 -18.81 3.20 10.13
CA SER A 57 -19.79 2.56 11.01
C SER A 57 -19.19 1.38 11.74
N ARG A 58 -18.36 0.59 11.07
CA ARG A 58 -17.73 -0.60 11.64
C ARG A 58 -16.46 -1.01 10.90
N ILE A 59 -15.49 -1.54 11.65
CA ILE A 59 -14.30 -2.24 11.14
C ILE A 59 -14.38 -3.66 11.67
N TYR A 60 -14.48 -4.65 10.77
CA TYR A 60 -14.76 -6.06 11.11
C TYR A 60 -13.50 -6.86 11.41
N VAL A 61 -12.32 -6.27 11.26
CA VAL A 61 -11.03 -6.95 11.38
C VAL A 61 -10.09 -6.17 12.30
N LYS A 62 -9.10 -6.87 12.83
CA LYS A 62 -8.01 -6.34 13.65
C LYS A 62 -6.67 -6.59 12.96
N GLU A 63 -5.63 -5.89 13.41
CA GLU A 63 -4.26 -6.15 12.98
C GLU A 63 -3.87 -7.59 13.30
N GLY A 64 -3.25 -8.26 12.34
CA GLY A 64 -2.90 -9.68 12.40
C GLY A 64 -3.99 -10.64 11.93
N ASP A 65 -5.23 -10.21 11.72
CA ASP A 65 -6.30 -11.09 11.24
C ASP A 65 -6.04 -11.57 9.82
N ALA A 66 -6.31 -12.86 9.58
CA ALA A 66 -6.31 -13.43 8.24
C ALA A 66 -7.58 -13.01 7.49
N VAL A 67 -7.43 -12.58 6.24
CA VAL A 67 -8.51 -12.13 5.36
C VAL A 67 -8.51 -12.89 4.04
N ARG A 68 -9.70 -13.02 3.44
CA ARG A 68 -9.89 -13.64 2.12
C ARG A 68 -10.24 -12.58 1.08
N LYS A 69 -9.83 -12.82 -0.16
CA LYS A 69 -10.26 -11.99 -1.29
C LYS A 69 -11.78 -11.88 -1.33
N GLY A 70 -12.30 -10.64 -1.42
CA GLY A 70 -13.74 -10.33 -1.42
C GLY A 70 -14.37 -10.20 -0.03
N GLN A 71 -13.66 -10.52 1.05
CA GLN A 71 -14.16 -10.36 2.41
C GLN A 71 -14.41 -8.88 2.73
N VAL A 72 -15.53 -8.56 3.37
CA VAL A 72 -15.82 -7.21 3.88
C VAL A 72 -14.95 -6.95 5.10
N LEU A 73 -14.19 -5.85 5.07
CA LEU A 73 -13.27 -5.47 6.14
C LEU A 73 -13.78 -4.27 6.96
N ALA A 74 -14.45 -3.32 6.31
CA ALA A 74 -15.01 -2.14 6.95
C ALA A 74 -16.23 -1.63 6.19
N ALA A 75 -17.09 -0.85 6.87
CA ALA A 75 -18.26 -0.20 6.29
C ALA A 75 -18.41 1.23 6.82
N VAL A 76 -18.95 2.12 6.00
CA VAL A 76 -19.44 3.44 6.43
C VAL A 76 -20.96 3.42 6.64
N HIS A 77 -21.48 4.44 7.32
CA HIS A 77 -22.93 4.61 7.44
C HIS A 77 -23.58 4.83 6.08
N THR A 78 -24.61 4.06 5.76
CA THR A 78 -25.26 4.02 4.45
C THR A 78 -26.62 4.71 4.41
N SER A 79 -27.09 5.28 5.53
CA SER A 79 -28.46 5.80 5.65
C SER A 79 -28.86 6.79 4.54
N GLU A 80 -27.95 7.71 4.16
CA GLU A 80 -28.22 8.66 3.08
C GLU A 80 -28.20 7.99 1.70
N VAL A 81 -27.27 7.07 1.48
CA VAL A 81 -27.14 6.31 0.23
C VAL A 81 -28.34 5.39 0.05
N ASP A 82 -28.80 4.75 1.14
CA ASP A 82 -29.99 3.88 1.13
C ASP A 82 -31.26 4.67 0.84
N ALA A 83 -31.40 5.87 1.41
CA ALA A 83 -32.54 6.76 1.10
C ALA A 83 -32.55 7.18 -0.38
N LYS A 84 -31.40 7.56 -0.94
CA LYS A 84 -31.25 7.87 -2.37
C LYS A 84 -31.55 6.67 -3.26
N ALA A 85 -31.10 5.47 -2.88
CA ALA A 85 -31.42 4.24 -3.61
C ALA A 85 -32.91 3.94 -3.59
N GLY A 86 -33.59 4.15 -2.46
CA GLY A 86 -35.03 4.06 -2.34
C GLY A 86 -35.78 5.02 -3.29
N GLN A 87 -35.37 6.29 -3.34
CA GLN A 87 -35.92 7.29 -4.25
C GLN A 87 -35.73 6.90 -5.72
N ALA A 88 -34.51 6.48 -6.09
CA ALA A 88 -34.20 6.07 -7.46
C ALA A 88 -35.02 4.86 -7.90
N ARG A 89 -35.25 3.87 -7.02
CA ARG A 89 -36.15 2.72 -7.29
C ARG A 89 -37.59 3.17 -7.57
N LEU A 90 -38.13 4.06 -6.74
CA LEU A 90 -39.47 4.62 -6.97
C LEU A 90 -39.52 5.42 -8.26
N GLY A 91 -38.46 6.13 -8.63
CA GLY A 91 -38.32 6.82 -9.91
C GLY A 91 -38.43 5.86 -11.11
N VAL A 92 -37.71 4.74 -11.06
CA VAL A 92 -37.78 3.69 -12.10
C VAL A 92 -39.18 3.09 -12.19
N GLU A 93 -39.83 2.78 -11.05
CA GLU A 93 -41.17 2.23 -11.05
C GLU A 93 -42.18 3.19 -11.67
N LYS A 94 -42.09 4.48 -11.32
CA LYS A 94 -42.96 5.52 -11.92
C LYS A 94 -42.73 5.61 -13.43
N ALA A 95 -41.49 5.77 -13.86
CA ALA A 95 -41.14 5.89 -15.28
C ALA A 95 -41.54 4.64 -16.08
N ARG A 96 -41.46 3.44 -15.49
CA ARG A 96 -41.95 2.20 -16.11
C ARG A 96 -43.44 2.21 -16.33
N ARG A 97 -44.24 2.56 -15.31
CA ARG A 97 -45.71 2.67 -15.47
C ARG A 97 -46.12 3.71 -16.52
N ASP A 98 -45.40 4.83 -16.56
CA ASP A 98 -45.66 5.88 -17.55
C ASP A 98 -45.32 5.40 -18.97
N TYR A 99 -44.20 4.68 -19.15
CA TYR A 99 -43.83 4.06 -20.43
C TYR A 99 -44.85 3.02 -20.89
N GLU A 100 -45.23 2.09 -20.02
CA GLU A 100 -46.24 1.04 -20.34
C GLU A 100 -47.59 1.65 -20.74
N ARG A 101 -47.99 2.74 -20.06
CA ARG A 101 -49.19 3.49 -20.43
C ARG A 101 -49.06 4.15 -21.78
N ALA A 102 -47.96 4.84 -22.05
CA ALA A 102 -47.69 5.49 -23.32
C ALA A 102 -47.63 4.47 -24.47
N GLU A 103 -47.03 3.31 -24.24
CA GLU A 103 -46.96 2.21 -25.22
C GLU A 103 -48.35 1.68 -25.56
N LYS A 104 -49.23 1.49 -24.57
CA LYS A 104 -50.62 1.06 -24.78
C LYS A 104 -51.42 2.10 -25.56
N LEU A 105 -51.35 3.39 -25.16
CA LEU A 105 -52.01 4.47 -25.84
C LEU A 105 -51.53 4.67 -27.28
N TYR A 106 -50.27 4.46 -27.54
CA TYR A 106 -49.71 4.52 -28.90
C TYR A 106 -50.25 3.37 -29.77
N ARG A 107 -50.30 2.15 -29.23
CA ARG A 107 -50.94 1.00 -29.93
C ARG A 107 -52.40 1.24 -30.26
N ASP A 108 -53.12 1.89 -29.36
CA ASP A 108 -54.52 2.26 -29.53
C ASP A 108 -54.71 3.52 -30.41
N SER A 109 -53.59 4.05 -31.01
CA SER A 109 -53.57 5.27 -31.84
C SER A 109 -54.04 6.55 -31.13
N VAL A 110 -53.95 6.59 -29.79
CA VAL A 110 -54.33 7.73 -28.95
C VAL A 110 -53.12 8.63 -28.64
N ALA A 111 -51.94 8.05 -28.47
CA ALA A 111 -50.68 8.79 -28.20
C ALA A 111 -49.84 8.92 -29.46
N THR A 112 -49.00 9.97 -29.51
CA THR A 112 -48.01 10.17 -30.60
C THR A 112 -46.77 9.32 -30.40
N LEU A 113 -46.01 9.09 -31.49
CA LEU A 113 -44.71 8.45 -31.42
C LEU A 113 -43.73 9.22 -30.50
N GLU A 114 -43.79 10.54 -30.54
CA GLU A 114 -42.97 11.41 -29.69
C GLU A 114 -43.28 11.17 -28.20
N GLN A 115 -44.56 11.07 -27.80
CA GLN A 115 -44.93 10.76 -26.42
C GLN A 115 -44.39 9.40 -25.96
N LEU A 116 -44.45 8.38 -26.82
CA LEU A 116 -43.87 7.07 -26.52
C LEU A 116 -42.36 7.14 -26.38
N GLN A 117 -41.68 7.83 -27.30
CA GLN A 117 -40.21 7.98 -27.24
C GLN A 117 -39.76 8.75 -25.99
N ASN A 118 -40.47 9.81 -25.62
CA ASN A 118 -40.20 10.58 -24.41
C ASN A 118 -40.35 9.72 -23.13
N ALA A 119 -41.43 8.93 -23.06
CA ALA A 119 -41.63 8.01 -21.93
C ALA A 119 -40.53 6.92 -21.85
N ARG A 120 -40.09 6.37 -23.00
CA ARG A 120 -39.01 5.42 -23.08
C ARG A 120 -37.69 6.02 -22.60
N THR A 121 -37.38 7.25 -23.03
CA THR A 121 -36.18 7.97 -22.62
C THR A 121 -36.20 8.25 -21.11
N ALA A 122 -37.35 8.67 -20.57
CA ALA A 122 -37.52 8.91 -19.13
C ALA A 122 -37.24 7.64 -18.30
N LEU A 123 -37.73 6.48 -18.77
CA LEU A 123 -37.45 5.19 -18.14
C LEU A 123 -35.93 4.85 -18.17
N ALA A 124 -35.29 5.06 -19.33
CA ALA A 124 -33.85 4.79 -19.46
C ALA A 124 -33.03 5.69 -18.53
N VAL A 125 -33.35 6.98 -18.44
CA VAL A 125 -32.68 7.92 -17.52
C VAL A 125 -32.84 7.48 -16.06
N ALA A 126 -34.05 7.11 -15.65
CA ALA A 126 -34.31 6.65 -14.28
C ALA A 126 -33.54 5.35 -13.95
N GLN A 127 -33.42 4.45 -14.93
CA GLN A 127 -32.64 3.21 -14.77
C GLN A 127 -31.13 3.49 -14.59
N GLU A 128 -30.55 4.42 -15.35
CA GLU A 128 -29.15 4.81 -15.20
C GLU A 128 -28.89 5.54 -13.87
N ASP A 129 -29.86 6.35 -13.40
CA ASP A 129 -29.79 6.98 -12.08
C ASP A 129 -29.75 5.92 -10.96
N LEU A 130 -30.66 4.93 -10.98
CA LEU A 130 -30.66 3.83 -10.03
C LEU A 130 -29.33 3.05 -10.05
N LYS A 131 -28.79 2.81 -11.24
CA LYS A 131 -27.49 2.13 -11.38
C LYS A 131 -26.35 2.94 -10.76
N SER A 132 -26.32 4.25 -10.95
CA SER A 132 -25.34 5.16 -10.36
C SER A 132 -25.40 5.14 -8.83
N VAL A 133 -26.61 5.21 -8.26
CA VAL A 133 -26.80 5.14 -6.81
C VAL A 133 -26.42 3.76 -6.26
N GLY A 134 -26.76 2.69 -6.96
CA GLY A 134 -26.39 1.32 -6.60
C GLY A 134 -24.87 1.12 -6.57
N PHE A 135 -24.16 1.74 -7.50
CA PHE A 135 -22.69 1.75 -7.49
C PHE A 135 -22.13 2.41 -6.22
N ASN A 136 -22.68 3.55 -5.81
CA ASN A 136 -22.26 4.23 -4.58
C ASN A 136 -22.54 3.38 -3.32
N GLN A 137 -23.65 2.66 -3.30
CA GLN A 137 -24.00 1.75 -2.19
C GLN A 137 -22.99 0.60 -2.06
N GLN A 138 -22.57 0.00 -3.18
CA GLN A 138 -21.56 -1.06 -3.17
C GLN A 138 -20.20 -0.56 -2.67
N HIS A 139 -19.86 0.70 -2.92
CA HIS A 139 -18.60 1.33 -2.50
C HIS A 139 -18.64 1.91 -1.08
N SER A 140 -19.72 1.69 -0.34
CA SER A 140 -19.81 1.98 1.10
C SER A 140 -19.13 0.92 1.98
N GLN A 141 -18.52 -0.09 1.37
CA GLN A 141 -17.77 -1.14 2.04
C GLN A 141 -16.38 -1.27 1.46
N ILE A 142 -15.42 -1.58 2.32
CA ILE A 142 -14.06 -1.98 1.91
C ILE A 142 -14.03 -3.50 1.86
N HIS A 143 -13.71 -4.03 0.69
CA HIS A 143 -13.48 -5.46 0.47
C HIS A 143 -11.98 -5.72 0.30
N SER A 144 -11.49 -6.85 0.81
CA SER A 144 -10.12 -7.25 0.57
C SER A 144 -9.90 -7.62 -0.91
N PRO A 145 -8.93 -7.01 -1.61
CA PRO A 145 -8.59 -7.38 -2.98
C PRO A 145 -7.79 -8.69 -3.06
N VAL A 146 -7.21 -9.11 -1.95
CA VAL A 146 -6.30 -10.26 -1.83
C VAL A 146 -6.69 -11.16 -0.66
N SER A 147 -6.19 -12.40 -0.66
CA SER A 147 -6.16 -13.24 0.53
C SER A 147 -4.82 -13.03 1.23
N GLY A 148 -4.82 -12.76 2.54
CA GLY A 148 -3.61 -12.42 3.28
C GLY A 148 -3.90 -12.02 4.72
N PHE A 149 -3.20 -10.99 5.20
CA PHE A 149 -3.34 -10.53 6.58
C PHE A 149 -3.52 -9.01 6.65
N VAL A 150 -4.19 -8.55 7.70
CA VAL A 150 -4.28 -7.13 8.04
C VAL A 150 -2.97 -6.70 8.72
N LEU A 151 -2.25 -5.76 8.12
CA LEU A 151 -0.99 -5.23 8.65
C LEU A 151 -1.23 -4.10 9.65
N ALA A 152 -2.13 -3.18 9.31
CA ALA A 152 -2.41 -2.02 10.16
C ALA A 152 -3.85 -1.55 10.02
N LYS A 153 -4.38 -0.99 11.10
CA LYS A 153 -5.64 -0.26 11.16
C LYS A 153 -5.34 1.23 11.30
N LEU A 154 -5.56 2.01 10.21
CA LEU A 154 -5.17 3.41 10.08
C LEU A 154 -6.30 4.39 10.47
N ALA A 155 -7.51 3.90 10.69
CA ALA A 155 -8.67 4.70 11.10
C ALA A 155 -9.53 3.95 12.13
N ASN A 156 -10.41 4.68 12.81
CA ASN A 156 -11.27 4.13 13.85
C ASN A 156 -12.76 4.24 13.49
N GLU A 157 -13.57 3.41 14.13
CA GLU A 157 -15.04 3.51 14.06
C GLU A 157 -15.48 4.89 14.57
N GLY A 158 -16.50 5.46 13.92
CA GLY A 158 -16.98 6.82 14.20
C GLY A 158 -16.16 7.94 13.54
N GLN A 159 -15.01 7.66 12.96
CA GLN A 159 -14.19 8.65 12.26
C GLN A 159 -14.80 9.01 10.90
N VAL A 160 -14.76 10.31 10.55
CA VAL A 160 -15.09 10.80 9.21
C VAL A 160 -13.86 10.67 8.32
N VAL A 161 -13.99 10.00 7.19
CA VAL A 161 -12.93 9.83 6.20
C VAL A 161 -13.35 10.32 4.83
N GLY A 162 -12.43 10.96 4.12
CA GLY A 162 -12.64 11.40 2.74
C GLY A 162 -12.48 10.25 1.72
N PRO A 163 -12.86 10.48 0.46
CA PRO A 163 -12.61 9.54 -0.62
C PRO A 163 -11.13 9.18 -0.73
N GLY A 164 -10.82 7.87 -0.77
CA GLY A 164 -9.46 7.37 -0.90
C GLY A 164 -8.57 7.49 0.33
N THR A 165 -9.07 8.02 1.46
CA THR A 165 -8.31 8.05 2.71
C THR A 165 -8.00 6.63 3.17
N PRO A 166 -6.72 6.27 3.44
CA PRO A 166 -6.36 4.95 3.91
C PRO A 166 -7.02 4.63 5.26
N VAL A 167 -7.67 3.47 5.36
CA VAL A 167 -8.36 2.97 6.56
C VAL A 167 -7.71 1.69 7.08
N LEU A 168 -7.32 0.82 6.17
CA LEU A 168 -6.68 -0.47 6.47
C LEU A 168 -5.49 -0.70 5.54
N GLN A 169 -4.50 -1.41 6.03
CA GLN A 169 -3.40 -1.92 5.25
C GLN A 169 -3.43 -3.44 5.28
N VAL A 170 -3.40 -4.07 4.11
CA VAL A 170 -3.39 -5.53 3.99
C VAL A 170 -2.20 -5.97 3.13
N ASN A 171 -1.73 -7.19 3.36
CA ASN A 171 -0.77 -7.83 2.47
C ASN A 171 -1.39 -9.03 1.77
N GLY A 172 -0.86 -9.38 0.60
CA GLY A 172 -1.20 -10.59 -0.12
C GLY A 172 -0.29 -11.75 0.30
N ALA A 173 -0.72 -12.59 1.22
CA ALA A 173 0.05 -13.76 1.64
C ALA A 173 0.11 -14.90 0.61
N SER A 174 -0.46 -14.72 -0.58
CA SER A 174 -0.68 -15.80 -1.53
C SER A 174 0.59 -16.40 -2.14
N ASN A 175 1.73 -15.71 -2.11
CA ASN A 175 2.98 -16.19 -2.71
C ASN A 175 4.16 -16.31 -1.75
N GLY A 176 3.95 -16.11 -0.45
CA GLY A 176 4.91 -16.48 0.60
C GLY A 176 6.26 -15.77 0.59
N THR A 177 6.43 -14.71 -0.18
CA THR A 177 7.69 -13.96 -0.18
C THR A 177 7.64 -12.90 0.93
N TRP A 178 8.16 -13.28 2.08
CA TRP A 178 8.38 -12.35 3.17
C TRP A 178 9.67 -11.59 2.94
N MET A 179 9.63 -10.30 3.16
CA MET A 179 10.80 -9.42 3.20
C MET A 179 10.96 -8.83 4.59
N LEU A 180 12.20 -8.63 5.00
CA LEU A 180 12.54 -7.85 6.16
C LEU A 180 13.11 -6.50 5.69
N LYS A 181 12.36 -5.41 5.91
CA LYS A 181 12.87 -4.05 5.68
C LYS A 181 13.63 -3.61 6.91
N VAL A 182 14.92 -3.36 6.77
CA VAL A 182 15.80 -2.89 7.84
C VAL A 182 16.28 -1.48 7.57
N GLY A 183 16.32 -0.66 8.62
CA GLY A 183 16.95 0.66 8.58
C GLY A 183 18.42 0.54 8.94
N VAL A 184 19.31 0.96 8.04
CA VAL A 184 20.76 0.98 8.26
C VAL A 184 21.32 2.37 7.99
N SER A 185 22.42 2.73 8.65
CA SER A 185 23.16 3.96 8.35
C SER A 185 23.95 3.83 7.04
N ASP A 186 24.35 4.94 6.44
CA ASP A 186 25.18 4.93 5.21
C ASP A 186 26.48 4.15 5.39
N SER A 187 27.10 4.25 6.57
CA SER A 187 28.32 3.51 6.88
C SER A 187 28.09 2.00 6.99
N GLN A 188 26.93 1.57 7.50
CA GLN A 188 26.55 0.16 7.56
C GLN A 188 26.16 -0.35 6.16
N TRP A 189 25.45 0.46 5.38
CA TRP A 189 25.09 0.13 4.01
C TRP A 189 26.30 -0.16 3.14
N ALA A 190 27.38 0.61 3.27
CA ALA A 190 28.62 0.40 2.53
C ALA A 190 29.30 -0.95 2.82
N GLN A 191 28.94 -1.62 3.92
CA GLN A 191 29.49 -2.91 4.34
C GLN A 191 28.65 -4.11 3.89
N ILE A 192 27.38 -3.87 3.48
CA ILE A 192 26.42 -4.92 3.10
C ILE A 192 26.49 -5.15 1.60
N LYS A 193 26.50 -6.40 1.18
CA LYS A 193 26.49 -6.81 -0.21
C LYS A 193 25.32 -7.76 -0.48
N VAL A 194 24.84 -7.74 -1.71
CA VAL A 194 23.84 -8.71 -2.16
C VAL A 194 24.42 -10.12 -2.05
N GLY A 195 23.71 -11.00 -1.34
CA GLY A 195 24.14 -12.38 -1.08
C GLY A 195 24.77 -12.61 0.29
N ASP A 196 24.97 -11.56 1.10
CA ASP A 196 25.42 -11.71 2.49
C ASP A 196 24.36 -12.49 3.30
N LYS A 197 24.83 -13.31 4.24
CA LYS A 197 23.96 -14.07 5.13
C LYS A 197 23.44 -13.17 6.25
N ALA A 198 22.15 -13.22 6.50
CA ALA A 198 21.51 -12.55 7.63
C ALA A 198 21.00 -13.57 8.65
N SER A 199 21.15 -13.24 9.93
CA SER A 199 20.54 -13.95 11.05
C SER A 199 19.44 -13.07 11.62
N ILE A 200 18.25 -13.62 11.82
CA ILE A 200 17.09 -12.88 12.30
C ILE A 200 16.74 -13.41 13.70
N GLN A 201 16.64 -12.50 14.66
CA GLN A 201 16.10 -12.79 15.98
C GLN A 201 14.78 -12.03 16.13
N THR A 202 13.74 -12.70 16.59
CA THR A 202 12.44 -12.08 16.86
C THR A 202 12.06 -12.33 18.30
N ASP A 203 11.40 -11.34 18.91
CA ASP A 203 10.81 -11.47 20.24
C ASP A 203 9.42 -12.13 20.18
N ALA A 204 9.03 -12.63 19.01
CA ALA A 204 7.77 -13.34 18.82
C ALA A 204 7.86 -14.71 19.50
N ILE A 205 7.00 -14.92 20.47
CA ILE A 205 6.84 -16.15 21.25
C ILE A 205 6.07 -17.18 20.43
#